data_c998e4a91f1ea97c45d3066a3ab50884
#
_entry.id   c998e4a91f1ea97c45d3066a3ab50884
#
_cell.length_a   1.000
_cell.length_b   1.000
_cell.length_c   1.000
_cell.angle_alpha   90.00
_cell.angle_beta   90.00
_cell.angle_gamma   90.00
#
_symmetry.space_group_name_H-M   'P 1'
#
loop_
_entity.id
_entity.type
_entity.pdbx_description
1 polymer ?
#
loop_
_entity_poly.entity_id
_entity_poly.type
_entity_poly.pdbx_seq_one_letter_code
_entity_poly.pdbx_strand_id
1 'polypeptide(L)'
;MPSFEDLAKGTVAATAGLSTVAFGLLYYGQNYLIYPSAFPPGSRTEVPTPDQFGIPYHDLELRTEDDVKLRCYLLVQTKNLDLSRPSAHNAMPDDEFAATRPTIIMFHGNGGNLGHRIPLANVFFVKMRCNVLMVSYRGYGLSEGSPSEKGLRLDAQSALDYVKSHPTLSKGPTVLYGQSIGGAVSIDLASRNPLAIRALVLENTFLSLPRLVPTALPVLGPFAFLCHQKWDSASKIHLIPRKTPILMLSGARDEVIPREHMEGLWELITQREAGQHAGPSVNTATTRRRVASTPSAPANAASPASRVHDVTVGEAAQVGEIKLAAYDPRSLSKFVEFENGMHNDTCVQPGYWAAIAEFIGNLQAEIDAPSQV
;
A
#
# COMPACT_ATOMS: atom_id res chain seq x y z
N MET A 1 32.87 9.69 -51.77
CA MET A 1 32.12 10.21 -50.64
C MET A 1 30.69 9.70 -50.77
N PRO A 2 30.04 9.21 -49.72
CA PRO A 2 28.65 8.80 -49.81
C PRO A 2 27.79 9.98 -50.26
N SER A 3 26.77 9.72 -51.05
CA SER A 3 25.85 10.77 -51.50
C SER A 3 25.05 11.30 -50.28
N PHE A 4 24.51 12.52 -50.36
CA PHE A 4 23.63 13.08 -49.34
C PHE A 4 22.40 12.17 -49.09
N GLU A 5 21.93 11.52 -50.12
CA GLU A 5 20.83 10.56 -50.08
C GLU A 5 21.21 9.28 -49.30
N ASP A 6 22.40 8.75 -49.48
CA ASP A 6 22.88 7.58 -48.72
C ASP A 6 23.10 7.91 -47.26
N LEU A 7 23.60 9.12 -46.97
CA LEU A 7 23.75 9.60 -45.61
C LEU A 7 22.37 9.77 -44.90
N ALA A 8 21.41 10.37 -45.59
CA ALA A 8 20.06 10.53 -45.08
C ALA A 8 19.38 9.17 -44.83
N LYS A 9 19.46 8.21 -45.77
CA LYS A 9 18.93 6.84 -45.58
C LYS A 9 19.60 6.14 -44.40
N GLY A 10 20.93 6.26 -44.29
CA GLY A 10 21.69 5.69 -43.17
C GLY A 10 21.26 6.28 -41.83
N THR A 11 21.05 7.60 -41.72
CA THR A 11 20.58 8.27 -40.51
C THR A 11 19.17 7.81 -40.12
N VAL A 12 18.25 7.75 -41.09
CA VAL A 12 16.87 7.27 -40.83
C VAL A 12 16.87 5.81 -40.34
N ALA A 13 17.66 4.93 -40.98
CA ALA A 13 17.77 3.53 -40.60
C ALA A 13 18.36 3.38 -39.17
N ALA A 14 19.42 4.13 -38.86
CA ALA A 14 20.04 4.13 -37.55
C ALA A 14 19.08 4.65 -36.47
N THR A 15 18.35 5.76 -36.75
CA THR A 15 17.35 6.30 -35.80
C THR A 15 16.22 5.32 -35.59
N ALA A 16 15.70 4.68 -36.63
CA ALA A 16 14.65 3.68 -36.50
C ALA A 16 15.11 2.47 -35.68
N GLY A 17 16.34 2.00 -35.92
CA GLY A 17 16.94 0.90 -35.16
C GLY A 17 17.09 1.24 -33.66
N LEU A 18 17.67 2.41 -33.36
CA LEU A 18 17.80 2.88 -31.96
C LEU A 18 16.44 3.05 -31.26
N SER A 19 15.46 3.61 -31.99
CA SER A 19 14.10 3.75 -31.44
C SER A 19 13.48 2.40 -31.12
N THR A 20 13.62 1.42 -32.02
CA THR A 20 13.09 0.06 -31.79
C THR A 20 13.72 -0.59 -30.57
N VAL A 21 15.05 -0.46 -30.42
CA VAL A 21 15.75 -0.96 -29.20
C VAL A 21 15.26 -0.25 -27.94
N ALA A 22 15.14 1.08 -27.99
CA ALA A 22 14.66 1.87 -26.85
C ALA A 22 13.23 1.48 -26.43
N PHE A 23 12.33 1.31 -27.39
CA PHE A 23 10.96 0.82 -27.15
C PHE A 23 10.97 -0.60 -26.57
N GLY A 24 11.79 -1.49 -27.09
CA GLY A 24 11.98 -2.84 -26.57
C GLY A 24 12.46 -2.83 -25.11
N LEU A 25 13.46 -2.03 -24.80
CA LEU A 25 13.96 -1.87 -23.43
C LEU A 25 12.90 -1.28 -22.48
N LEU A 26 12.14 -0.28 -22.90
CA LEU A 26 11.05 0.27 -22.11
C LEU A 26 9.95 -0.78 -21.89
N TYR A 27 9.60 -1.55 -22.89
CA TYR A 27 8.53 -2.55 -22.79
C TYR A 27 8.94 -3.74 -21.92
N TYR A 28 10.11 -4.33 -22.15
CA TYR A 28 10.55 -5.52 -21.40
C TYR A 28 11.28 -5.19 -20.10
N GLY A 29 11.88 -4.00 -19.98
CA GLY A 29 12.64 -3.56 -18.81
C GLY A 29 11.81 -2.83 -17.76
N GLN A 30 10.51 -2.55 -17.98
CA GLN A 30 9.72 -1.72 -17.08
C GLN A 30 9.59 -2.29 -15.66
N ASN A 31 9.68 -3.61 -15.47
CA ASN A 31 9.66 -4.18 -14.13
C ASN A 31 10.81 -3.70 -13.25
N TYR A 32 12.00 -3.49 -13.83
CA TYR A 32 13.16 -2.95 -13.10
C TYR A 32 12.97 -1.48 -12.70
N LEU A 33 12.20 -0.72 -13.50
CA LEU A 33 11.89 0.68 -13.20
C LEU A 33 10.78 0.79 -12.16
N ILE A 34 9.77 -0.07 -12.28
CA ILE A 34 8.58 -0.03 -11.41
C ILE A 34 8.86 -0.63 -10.03
N TYR A 35 9.71 -1.68 -9.96
CA TYR A 35 9.96 -2.43 -8.73
C TYR A 35 11.44 -2.37 -8.31
N PRO A 36 11.91 -1.27 -7.71
CA PRO A 36 13.30 -1.11 -7.29
C PRO A 36 13.61 -1.93 -6.02
N SER A 37 13.44 -3.25 -6.08
CA SER A 37 13.50 -4.15 -4.94
C SER A 37 14.88 -4.24 -4.28
N ALA A 38 15.95 -3.84 -4.98
CA ALA A 38 17.30 -3.77 -4.45
C ALA A 38 17.65 -2.40 -3.82
N PHE A 39 16.74 -1.42 -3.90
CA PHE A 39 16.96 -0.09 -3.36
C PHE A 39 16.15 0.15 -2.07
N PRO A 40 16.75 0.80 -1.04
CA PRO A 40 18.15 1.22 -0.94
C PRO A 40 19.14 0.03 -0.91
N PRO A 41 20.46 0.27 -1.14
CA PRO A 41 21.47 -0.77 -1.05
C PRO A 41 21.35 -1.57 0.25
N GLY A 42 21.53 -2.89 0.20
CA GLY A 42 21.32 -3.80 1.34
C GLY A 42 19.88 -4.34 1.45
N SER A 43 18.88 -3.77 0.77
CA SER A 43 17.47 -4.20 0.91
C SER A 43 17.22 -5.68 0.60
N ARG A 44 18.11 -6.33 -0.16
CA ARG A 44 18.04 -7.76 -0.49
C ARG A 44 18.85 -8.66 0.43
N THR A 45 19.64 -8.11 1.34
CA THR A 45 20.57 -8.88 2.19
C THR A 45 20.44 -8.55 3.66
N GLU A 46 20.08 -7.33 3.99
CA GLU A 46 19.95 -6.82 5.36
C GLU A 46 18.48 -6.62 5.68
N VAL A 47 17.84 -7.65 6.21
CA VAL A 47 16.42 -7.66 6.53
C VAL A 47 16.26 -7.76 8.05
N PRO A 48 15.97 -6.65 8.75
CA PRO A 48 15.68 -6.67 10.18
C PRO A 48 14.55 -7.63 10.53
N THR A 49 14.62 -8.22 11.72
CA THR A 49 13.63 -9.15 12.24
C THR A 49 12.91 -8.58 13.45
N PRO A 50 11.64 -8.96 13.73
CA PRO A 50 10.85 -8.40 14.83
C PRO A 50 11.46 -8.60 16.22
N ASP A 51 12.24 -9.66 16.47
CA ASP A 51 12.93 -9.90 17.73
C ASP A 51 13.97 -8.82 18.06
N GLN A 52 14.59 -8.19 17.06
CA GLN A 52 15.48 -7.05 17.24
C GLN A 52 14.74 -5.82 17.83
N PHE A 53 13.43 -5.81 17.76
CA PHE A 53 12.55 -4.80 18.35
C PHE A 53 11.79 -5.31 19.58
N GLY A 54 12.18 -6.48 20.09
CA GLY A 54 11.54 -7.11 21.25
C GLY A 54 10.13 -7.64 20.97
N ILE A 55 9.78 -7.91 19.70
CA ILE A 55 8.46 -8.38 19.30
C ILE A 55 8.51 -9.89 19.00
N PRO A 56 7.70 -10.72 19.68
CA PRO A 56 7.59 -12.12 19.35
C PRO A 56 6.96 -12.31 17.97
N TYR A 57 7.51 -13.23 17.17
CA TYR A 57 7.04 -13.49 15.82
C TYR A 57 7.32 -14.93 15.38
N HIS A 58 6.64 -15.33 14.31
CA HIS A 58 6.94 -16.54 13.56
C HIS A 58 7.53 -16.12 12.20
N ASP A 59 8.72 -16.64 11.89
CA ASP A 59 9.34 -16.49 10.56
C ASP A 59 8.67 -17.52 9.62
N LEU A 60 7.92 -17.02 8.65
CA LEU A 60 7.12 -17.83 7.74
C LEU A 60 7.71 -17.87 6.34
N GLU A 61 7.73 -19.06 5.76
CA GLU A 61 7.90 -19.26 4.33
C GLU A 61 6.54 -19.62 3.72
N LEU A 62 5.98 -18.72 2.89
CA LEU A 62 4.79 -19.02 2.11
C LEU A 62 5.20 -19.41 0.70
N ARG A 63 4.48 -20.37 0.13
CA ARG A 63 4.69 -20.81 -1.24
C ARG A 63 3.51 -20.39 -2.09
N THR A 64 3.79 -19.70 -3.18
CA THR A 64 2.78 -19.24 -4.12
C THR A 64 2.32 -20.36 -5.06
N GLU A 65 1.20 -20.15 -5.76
CA GLU A 65 0.69 -21.10 -6.77
C GLU A 65 1.72 -21.45 -7.87
N ASP A 66 2.58 -20.49 -8.22
CA ASP A 66 3.67 -20.65 -9.19
C ASP A 66 5.02 -21.02 -8.54
N ASP A 67 4.97 -21.60 -7.33
CA ASP A 67 6.08 -22.21 -6.59
C ASP A 67 7.20 -21.25 -6.17
N VAL A 68 6.90 -19.95 -6.03
CA VAL A 68 7.84 -18.94 -5.51
C VAL A 68 7.75 -18.90 -3.98
N LYS A 69 8.91 -18.88 -3.30
CA LYS A 69 8.98 -18.78 -1.84
C LYS A 69 9.01 -17.32 -1.41
N LEU A 70 8.08 -16.98 -0.53
CA LEU A 70 7.96 -15.66 0.08
C LEU A 70 8.36 -15.74 1.55
N ARG A 71 9.16 -14.77 1.99
CA ARG A 71 9.46 -14.59 3.42
C ARG A 71 8.46 -13.64 4.03
N CYS A 72 7.87 -14.04 5.14
CA CYS A 72 6.85 -13.29 5.85
C CYS A 72 7.11 -13.34 7.36
N TYR A 73 6.66 -12.32 8.08
CA TYR A 73 6.65 -12.34 9.54
C TYR A 73 5.21 -12.35 10.03
N LEU A 74 4.89 -13.30 10.91
CA LEU A 74 3.59 -13.39 11.54
C LEU A 74 3.70 -13.07 13.03
N LEU A 75 2.99 -12.02 13.45
CA LEU A 75 2.83 -11.62 14.84
C LEU A 75 1.44 -12.05 15.31
N VAL A 76 1.38 -13.04 16.19
CA VAL A 76 0.12 -13.56 16.75
C VAL A 76 -0.09 -12.96 18.12
N GLN A 77 -1.29 -12.43 18.38
CA GLN A 77 -1.63 -11.85 19.67
C GLN A 77 -1.63 -12.86 20.79
N THR A 78 -1.16 -12.41 21.94
CA THR A 78 -1.30 -13.11 23.20
C THR A 78 -2.11 -12.22 24.17
N LYS A 79 -2.80 -12.81 25.12
CA LYS A 79 -3.58 -12.05 26.11
C LYS A 79 -2.73 -11.06 26.92
N ASN A 80 -1.48 -11.45 27.22
CA ASN A 80 -0.53 -10.63 27.97
C ASN A 80 0.67 -10.31 27.09
N LEU A 81 0.80 -9.07 26.65
CA LEU A 81 2.07 -8.59 26.04
C LEU A 81 3.09 -8.20 27.12
N ASP A 82 2.61 -7.79 28.29
CA ASP A 82 3.43 -7.52 29.48
C ASP A 82 3.14 -8.59 30.54
N LEU A 83 4.06 -9.54 30.67
CA LEU A 83 3.96 -10.64 31.64
C LEU A 83 3.93 -10.17 33.09
N SER A 84 4.30 -8.91 33.38
CA SER A 84 4.28 -8.32 34.72
C SER A 84 2.87 -7.85 35.16
N ARG A 85 1.91 -7.75 34.22
CA ARG A 85 0.54 -7.26 34.51
C ARG A 85 -0.50 -8.35 34.23
N PRO A 86 -1.26 -8.79 35.24
CA PRO A 86 -2.38 -9.70 35.03
C PRO A 86 -3.43 -9.06 34.11
N SER A 87 -3.82 -9.79 33.06
CA SER A 87 -4.89 -9.36 32.16
C SER A 87 -6.27 -9.75 32.71
N ALA A 88 -7.29 -8.95 32.44
CA ALA A 88 -8.70 -9.30 32.72
C ALA A 88 -9.14 -10.59 31.98
N HIS A 89 -8.40 -11.03 30.98
CA HIS A 89 -8.67 -12.24 30.18
C HIS A 89 -7.86 -13.46 30.63
N ASN A 90 -7.40 -13.53 31.90
CA ASN A 90 -6.53 -14.60 32.40
C ASN A 90 -7.07 -16.04 32.21
N ALA A 91 -8.37 -16.22 32.12
CA ALA A 91 -8.99 -17.53 31.94
C ALA A 91 -9.03 -18.01 30.46
N MET A 92 -8.84 -17.10 29.49
CA MET A 92 -8.89 -17.42 28.06
C MET A 92 -7.53 -17.90 27.56
N PRO A 93 -7.41 -18.97 26.78
CA PRO A 93 -6.18 -19.35 26.08
C PRO A 93 -5.73 -18.26 25.10
N ASP A 94 -4.40 -18.17 24.81
CA ASP A 94 -3.87 -17.18 23.90
C ASP A 94 -4.43 -17.34 22.48
N ASP A 95 -4.60 -18.58 22.01
CA ASP A 95 -5.20 -18.85 20.69
C ASP A 95 -6.66 -18.36 20.57
N GLU A 96 -7.43 -18.51 21.63
CA GLU A 96 -8.81 -17.97 21.66
C GLU A 96 -8.78 -16.45 21.67
N PHE A 97 -7.88 -15.83 22.44
CA PHE A 97 -7.71 -14.38 22.42
C PHE A 97 -7.32 -13.88 21.05
N ALA A 98 -6.30 -14.48 20.42
CA ALA A 98 -5.87 -14.13 19.06
C ALA A 98 -7.00 -14.27 18.03
N ALA A 99 -7.85 -15.29 18.18
CA ALA A 99 -9.01 -15.54 17.31
C ALA A 99 -10.07 -14.44 17.37
N THR A 100 -10.16 -13.68 18.47
CA THR A 100 -11.07 -12.53 18.61
C THR A 100 -10.51 -11.25 17.97
N ARG A 101 -9.23 -11.24 17.59
CA ARG A 101 -8.54 -10.02 17.14
C ARG A 101 -8.50 -9.91 15.63
N PRO A 102 -8.59 -8.69 15.08
CA PRO A 102 -8.38 -8.48 13.64
C PRO A 102 -7.00 -8.96 13.21
N THR A 103 -6.90 -9.53 12.01
CA THR A 103 -5.64 -9.84 11.36
C THR A 103 -5.35 -8.80 10.27
N ILE A 104 -4.27 -8.06 10.43
CA ILE A 104 -3.79 -7.10 9.44
C ILE A 104 -2.83 -7.82 8.48
N ILE A 105 -3.15 -7.89 7.19
CA ILE A 105 -2.18 -8.28 6.18
C ILE A 105 -1.53 -7.00 5.65
N MET A 106 -0.22 -6.86 5.85
CA MET A 106 0.54 -5.67 5.48
C MET A 106 1.22 -5.84 4.13
N PHE A 107 0.85 -4.98 3.18
CA PHE A 107 1.46 -4.85 1.87
C PHE A 107 2.28 -3.58 1.81
N HIS A 108 3.61 -3.73 1.83
CA HIS A 108 4.53 -2.60 1.89
C HIS A 108 4.59 -1.80 0.59
N GLY A 109 5.04 -0.56 0.68
CA GLY A 109 5.33 0.30 -0.46
C GLY A 109 6.52 -0.17 -1.28
N ASN A 110 6.74 0.48 -2.40
CA ASN A 110 7.83 0.16 -3.31
C ASN A 110 9.20 0.51 -2.69
N GLY A 111 10.19 -0.34 -2.93
CA GLY A 111 11.53 -0.19 -2.32
C GLY A 111 11.64 -0.69 -0.87
N GLY A 112 12.86 -0.90 -0.40
CA GLY A 112 13.14 -1.46 0.91
C GLY A 112 12.75 -2.93 1.04
N ASN A 113 12.52 -3.35 2.30
CA ASN A 113 12.06 -4.69 2.63
C ASN A 113 11.05 -4.67 3.78
N LEU A 114 10.47 -5.83 4.12
CA LEU A 114 9.48 -5.92 5.20
C LEU A 114 10.06 -5.53 6.57
N GLY A 115 11.36 -5.73 6.81
CA GLY A 115 12.01 -5.35 8.07
C GLY A 115 11.93 -3.86 8.35
N HIS A 116 11.99 -3.02 7.32
CA HIS A 116 11.83 -1.57 7.46
C HIS A 116 10.40 -1.17 7.90
N ARG A 117 9.44 -2.08 7.86
CA ARG A 117 8.03 -1.84 8.23
C ARG A 117 7.68 -2.38 9.62
N ILE A 118 8.66 -2.98 10.34
CA ILE A 118 8.46 -3.49 11.70
C ILE A 118 7.93 -2.41 12.66
N PRO A 119 8.41 -1.14 12.65
CA PRO A 119 7.85 -0.11 13.50
C PRO A 119 6.34 0.12 13.30
N LEU A 120 5.85 0.04 12.06
CA LEU A 120 4.41 0.17 11.75
C LEU A 120 3.65 -1.08 12.25
N ALA A 121 4.19 -2.27 11.98
CA ALA A 121 3.62 -3.53 12.47
C ALA A 121 3.52 -3.56 13.99
N ASN A 122 4.51 -2.99 14.68
CA ASN A 122 4.52 -2.88 16.14
C ASN A 122 3.35 -2.05 16.67
N VAL A 123 2.98 -0.95 16.00
CA VAL A 123 1.82 -0.15 16.41
C VAL A 123 0.53 -0.95 16.28
N PHE A 124 0.31 -1.66 15.17
CA PHE A 124 -0.84 -2.55 15.02
C PHE A 124 -0.85 -3.65 16.09
N PHE A 125 0.30 -4.27 16.34
CA PHE A 125 0.43 -5.37 17.27
C PHE A 125 0.26 -4.93 18.73
N VAL A 126 1.03 -3.93 19.18
CA VAL A 126 1.08 -3.53 20.60
C VAL A 126 -0.08 -2.60 20.97
N LYS A 127 -0.35 -1.57 20.15
CA LYS A 127 -1.33 -0.53 20.50
C LYS A 127 -2.76 -0.92 20.13
N MET A 128 -2.95 -1.54 18.97
CA MET A 128 -4.28 -1.90 18.47
C MET A 128 -4.65 -3.36 18.73
N ARG A 129 -3.71 -4.13 19.28
CA ARG A 129 -3.92 -5.54 19.63
C ARG A 129 -4.41 -6.37 18.46
N CYS A 130 -3.87 -6.14 17.26
CA CYS A 130 -4.15 -6.92 16.05
C CYS A 130 -3.12 -8.03 15.85
N ASN A 131 -3.50 -9.16 15.26
CA ASN A 131 -2.55 -10.05 14.62
C ASN A 131 -2.00 -9.36 13.39
N VAL A 132 -0.73 -9.60 13.02
CA VAL A 132 -0.12 -8.94 11.86
C VAL A 132 0.62 -9.96 11.01
N LEU A 133 0.28 -10.05 9.72
CA LEU A 133 1.03 -10.78 8.72
C LEU A 133 1.75 -9.77 7.81
N MET A 134 3.06 -9.66 7.97
CA MET A 134 3.93 -8.84 7.13
C MET A 134 4.38 -9.67 5.94
N VAL A 135 4.09 -9.21 4.72
CA VAL A 135 4.41 -9.93 3.49
C VAL A 135 5.59 -9.27 2.79
N SER A 136 6.63 -10.05 2.46
CA SER A 136 7.67 -9.64 1.52
C SER A 136 7.36 -10.19 0.15
N TYR A 137 7.09 -9.31 -0.82
CA TYR A 137 6.80 -9.74 -2.19
C TYR A 137 7.98 -10.48 -2.80
N ARG A 138 7.70 -11.28 -3.84
CA ARG A 138 8.74 -11.89 -4.68
C ARG A 138 9.74 -10.84 -5.14
N GLY A 139 11.03 -11.18 -5.06
CA GLY A 139 12.11 -10.28 -5.44
C GLY A 139 12.42 -9.19 -4.42
N TYR A 140 11.70 -9.06 -3.30
CA TYR A 140 12.00 -8.14 -2.21
C TYR A 140 12.57 -8.89 -1.00
N GLY A 141 13.41 -8.21 -0.20
CA GLY A 141 14.03 -8.81 0.98
C GLY A 141 14.65 -10.17 0.66
N LEU A 142 14.31 -11.19 1.42
CA LEU A 142 14.80 -12.57 1.24
C LEU A 142 13.84 -13.46 0.43
N SER A 143 12.76 -12.91 -0.13
CA SER A 143 11.84 -13.64 -1.02
C SER A 143 12.50 -13.95 -2.36
N GLU A 144 12.16 -15.12 -2.91
CA GLU A 144 12.61 -15.56 -4.24
C GLU A 144 11.91 -14.83 -5.38
N GLY A 145 12.31 -15.11 -6.62
CA GLY A 145 11.66 -14.67 -7.84
C GLY A 145 11.97 -13.23 -8.22
N SER A 146 11.15 -12.70 -9.15
CA SER A 146 11.25 -11.33 -9.66
C SER A 146 9.88 -10.66 -9.66
N PRO A 147 9.79 -9.37 -9.25
CA PRO A 147 8.52 -8.70 -9.10
C PRO A 147 7.87 -8.38 -10.45
N SER A 148 6.55 -8.51 -10.47
CA SER A 148 5.67 -8.11 -11.57
C SER A 148 4.24 -7.98 -11.03
N GLU A 149 3.36 -7.28 -11.74
CA GLU A 149 1.95 -7.18 -11.32
C GLU A 149 1.32 -8.56 -11.15
N LYS A 150 1.50 -9.44 -12.15
CA LYS A 150 1.00 -10.82 -12.08
C LYS A 150 1.57 -11.57 -10.86
N GLY A 151 2.87 -11.43 -10.61
CA GLY A 151 3.53 -12.10 -9.50
C GLY A 151 3.06 -11.60 -8.14
N LEU A 152 3.03 -10.29 -7.92
CA LEU A 152 2.58 -9.71 -6.65
C LEU A 152 1.10 -10.03 -6.36
N ARG A 153 0.27 -10.23 -7.39
CA ARG A 153 -1.11 -10.71 -7.23
C ARG A 153 -1.17 -12.13 -6.67
N LEU A 154 -0.27 -13.02 -7.10
CA LEU A 154 -0.14 -14.37 -6.55
C LEU A 154 0.40 -14.34 -5.12
N ASP A 155 1.39 -13.46 -4.85
CA ASP A 155 1.95 -13.29 -3.52
C ASP A 155 0.88 -12.86 -2.51
N ALA A 156 0.09 -11.86 -2.87
CA ALA A 156 -1.00 -11.36 -2.04
C ALA A 156 -2.09 -12.42 -1.81
N GLN A 157 -2.41 -13.21 -2.85
CA GLN A 157 -3.38 -14.31 -2.72
C GLN A 157 -2.88 -15.38 -1.75
N SER A 158 -1.61 -15.77 -1.85
CA SER A 158 -1.02 -16.77 -0.94
C SER A 158 -1.03 -16.31 0.52
N ALA A 159 -0.82 -15.02 0.77
CA ALA A 159 -0.92 -14.45 2.11
C ALA A 159 -2.37 -14.52 2.66
N LEU A 160 -3.36 -14.20 1.83
CA LEU A 160 -4.77 -14.31 2.23
C LEU A 160 -5.18 -15.77 2.45
N ASP A 161 -4.77 -16.68 1.57
CA ASP A 161 -5.10 -18.11 1.69
C ASP A 161 -4.48 -18.73 2.95
N TYR A 162 -3.27 -18.30 3.31
CA TYR A 162 -2.65 -18.67 4.58
C TYR A 162 -3.52 -18.21 5.77
N VAL A 163 -3.94 -16.95 5.84
CA VAL A 163 -4.79 -16.43 6.92
C VAL A 163 -6.11 -17.20 6.98
N LYS A 164 -6.75 -17.48 5.84
CA LYS A 164 -8.00 -18.21 5.76
C LYS A 164 -7.90 -19.68 6.19
N SER A 165 -6.74 -20.30 5.99
CA SER A 165 -6.50 -21.70 6.40
C SER A 165 -5.96 -21.83 7.82
N HIS A 166 -5.48 -20.73 8.43
CA HIS A 166 -4.90 -20.76 9.77
C HIS A 166 -5.98 -21.00 10.85
N PRO A 167 -5.81 -21.97 11.76
CA PRO A 167 -6.86 -22.38 12.71
C PRO A 167 -7.34 -21.28 13.64
N THR A 168 -6.49 -20.30 13.93
CA THR A 168 -6.76 -19.16 14.82
C THR A 168 -7.18 -17.92 14.02
N LEU A 169 -6.34 -17.50 13.04
CA LEU A 169 -6.52 -16.23 12.33
C LEU A 169 -7.77 -16.19 11.45
N SER A 170 -8.21 -17.35 10.93
CA SER A 170 -9.40 -17.48 10.09
C SER A 170 -10.71 -17.13 10.80
N LYS A 171 -10.70 -17.11 12.14
CA LYS A 171 -11.89 -16.80 12.96
C LYS A 171 -12.11 -15.30 13.15
N GLY A 172 -11.04 -14.51 13.08
CA GLY A 172 -11.10 -13.05 13.20
C GLY A 172 -11.27 -12.35 11.85
N PRO A 173 -11.61 -11.06 11.84
CA PRO A 173 -11.74 -10.29 10.61
C PRO A 173 -10.37 -10.02 9.98
N THR A 174 -10.29 -10.14 8.65
CA THR A 174 -9.09 -9.80 7.88
C THR A 174 -9.18 -8.37 7.36
N VAL A 175 -8.19 -7.56 7.67
CA VAL A 175 -8.03 -6.17 7.21
C VAL A 175 -6.76 -6.07 6.38
N LEU A 176 -6.83 -5.38 5.25
CA LEU A 176 -5.65 -5.12 4.43
C LEU A 176 -5.10 -3.72 4.73
N TYR A 177 -3.80 -3.64 4.98
CA TYR A 177 -3.07 -2.37 5.02
C TYR A 177 -2.12 -2.31 3.84
N GLY A 178 -2.23 -1.26 3.04
CA GLY A 178 -1.37 -1.09 1.86
C GLY A 178 -0.90 0.35 1.67
N GLN A 179 0.42 0.52 1.53
CA GLN A 179 1.07 1.79 1.24
C GLN A 179 1.50 1.82 -0.23
N SER A 180 1.23 2.93 -0.94
CA SER A 180 1.69 3.13 -2.32
C SER A 180 1.26 1.97 -3.22
N ILE A 181 2.19 1.24 -3.84
CA ILE A 181 1.89 0.04 -4.62
C ILE A 181 1.18 -1.03 -3.79
N GLY A 182 1.46 -1.13 -2.48
CA GLY A 182 0.76 -2.02 -1.57
C GLY A 182 -0.74 -1.70 -1.45
N GLY A 183 -1.13 -0.43 -1.62
CA GLY A 183 -2.53 -0.03 -1.73
C GLY A 183 -3.20 -0.59 -2.98
N ALA A 184 -2.52 -0.54 -4.12
CA ALA A 184 -3.02 -1.14 -5.36
C ALA A 184 -3.12 -2.68 -5.27
N VAL A 185 -2.14 -3.33 -4.60
CA VAL A 185 -2.19 -4.77 -4.27
C VAL A 185 -3.41 -5.09 -3.40
N SER A 186 -3.65 -4.28 -2.35
CA SER A 186 -4.80 -4.45 -1.44
C SER A 186 -6.14 -4.32 -2.17
N ILE A 187 -6.28 -3.31 -3.04
CA ILE A 187 -7.48 -3.10 -3.86
C ILE A 187 -7.70 -4.29 -4.81
N ASP A 188 -6.63 -4.74 -5.50
CA ASP A 188 -6.72 -5.91 -6.38
C ASP A 188 -7.15 -7.17 -5.63
N LEU A 189 -6.52 -7.44 -4.49
CA LEU A 189 -6.84 -8.62 -3.67
C LEU A 189 -8.29 -8.58 -3.18
N ALA A 190 -8.73 -7.43 -2.64
CA ALA A 190 -10.10 -7.26 -2.15
C ALA A 190 -11.15 -7.39 -3.27
N SER A 191 -10.86 -6.87 -4.46
CA SER A 191 -11.76 -6.96 -5.62
C SER A 191 -11.98 -8.41 -6.08
N ARG A 192 -10.98 -9.28 -5.91
CA ARG A 192 -11.05 -10.72 -6.26
C ARG A 192 -11.58 -11.59 -5.12
N ASN A 193 -11.57 -11.09 -3.88
CA ASN A 193 -11.96 -11.84 -2.69
C ASN A 193 -13.03 -11.08 -1.86
N PRO A 194 -14.19 -10.76 -2.44
CA PRO A 194 -15.13 -9.79 -1.86
C PRO A 194 -15.71 -10.19 -0.50
N LEU A 195 -15.70 -11.48 -0.16
CA LEU A 195 -16.25 -12.00 1.11
C LEU A 195 -15.19 -12.26 2.17
N ALA A 196 -13.91 -12.24 1.80
CA ALA A 196 -12.81 -12.59 2.69
C ALA A 196 -12.20 -11.37 3.41
N ILE A 197 -12.43 -10.17 2.88
CA ILE A 197 -11.81 -8.93 3.37
C ILE A 197 -12.86 -8.08 4.08
N ARG A 198 -12.61 -7.78 5.36
CA ARG A 198 -13.51 -6.99 6.19
C ARG A 198 -13.36 -5.50 5.97
N ALA A 199 -12.13 -5.02 5.76
CA ALA A 199 -11.83 -3.59 5.56
C ALA A 199 -10.48 -3.38 4.88
N LEU A 200 -10.25 -2.16 4.35
CA LEU A 200 -8.97 -1.72 3.79
C LEU A 200 -8.50 -0.43 4.48
N VAL A 201 -7.18 -0.34 4.71
CA VAL A 201 -6.47 0.90 5.08
C VAL A 201 -5.46 1.17 3.97
N LEU A 202 -5.64 2.28 3.26
CA LEU A 202 -4.88 2.63 2.06
C LEU A 202 -4.13 3.94 2.28
N GLU A 203 -2.81 3.91 2.17
CA GLU A 203 -1.94 5.07 2.35
C GLU A 203 -1.26 5.43 1.03
N ASN A 204 -1.38 6.71 0.63
CA ASN A 204 -0.64 7.30 -0.50
C ASN A 204 -0.59 6.40 -1.74
N THR A 205 -1.75 5.95 -2.22
CA THR A 205 -1.87 5.04 -3.37
C THR A 205 -2.46 5.73 -4.60
N PHE A 206 -2.64 5.01 -5.69
CA PHE A 206 -2.91 5.62 -6.99
C PHE A 206 -4.03 4.93 -7.77
N LEU A 207 -4.60 5.68 -8.74
CA LEU A 207 -5.65 5.22 -9.64
C LEU A 207 -5.17 4.09 -10.59
N SER A 208 -3.98 4.27 -11.20
CA SER A 208 -3.29 3.25 -11.99
C SER A 208 -1.86 3.70 -12.33
N LEU A 209 -0.97 2.75 -12.61
CA LEU A 209 0.40 3.10 -13.03
C LEU A 209 0.44 3.92 -14.33
N PRO A 210 -0.30 3.58 -15.41
CA PRO A 210 -0.29 4.42 -16.62
C PRO A 210 -0.71 5.87 -16.38
N ARG A 211 -1.61 6.12 -15.41
CA ARG A 211 -2.01 7.49 -15.04
C ARG A 211 -0.95 8.19 -14.17
N LEU A 212 -0.16 7.43 -13.41
CA LEU A 212 0.91 7.95 -12.57
C LEU A 212 2.18 8.30 -13.37
N VAL A 213 2.51 7.54 -14.41
CA VAL A 213 3.76 7.71 -15.19
C VAL A 213 4.00 9.15 -15.67
N PRO A 214 3.01 9.91 -16.22
CA PRO A 214 3.25 11.26 -16.70
C PRO A 214 3.69 12.26 -15.62
N THR A 215 3.33 12.02 -14.38
CA THR A 215 3.66 12.89 -13.23
C THR A 215 4.89 12.40 -12.48
N ALA A 216 4.99 11.10 -12.20
CA ALA A 216 6.14 10.53 -11.51
C ALA A 216 7.39 10.45 -12.38
N LEU A 217 7.25 10.23 -13.70
CA LEU A 217 8.33 10.12 -14.66
C LEU A 217 7.99 10.92 -15.93
N PRO A 218 8.06 12.27 -15.90
CA PRO A 218 7.56 13.13 -16.98
C PRO A 218 8.17 12.83 -18.35
N VAL A 219 9.47 12.43 -18.39
CA VAL A 219 10.17 12.04 -19.63
C VAL A 219 9.53 10.82 -20.29
N LEU A 220 8.97 9.90 -19.48
CA LEU A 220 8.29 8.70 -19.95
C LEU A 220 6.79 8.92 -20.18
N GLY A 221 6.26 10.08 -19.80
CA GLY A 221 4.85 10.41 -19.93
C GLY A 221 4.25 10.12 -21.30
N PRO A 222 4.88 10.55 -22.42
CA PRO A 222 4.40 10.26 -23.77
C PRO A 222 4.34 8.75 -24.10
N PHE A 223 5.06 7.92 -23.35
CA PHE A 223 5.14 6.47 -23.53
C PHE A 223 4.35 5.67 -22.50
N ALA A 224 3.53 6.34 -21.67
CA ALA A 224 2.72 5.69 -20.65
C ALA A 224 1.79 4.59 -21.20
N PHE A 225 1.42 4.67 -22.48
CA PHE A 225 0.62 3.64 -23.17
C PHE A 225 1.36 2.29 -23.29
N LEU A 226 2.71 2.28 -23.27
CA LEU A 226 3.53 1.06 -23.27
C LEU A 226 3.55 0.38 -21.90
N CYS A 227 3.10 1.05 -20.83
CA CYS A 227 3.06 0.48 -19.50
C CYS A 227 2.07 -0.69 -19.48
N HIS A 228 2.57 -1.92 -19.40
CA HIS A 228 1.75 -3.13 -19.32
C HIS A 228 1.49 -3.57 -17.88
N GLN A 229 2.27 -3.06 -16.91
CA GLN A 229 1.98 -3.18 -15.49
C GLN A 229 0.92 -2.13 -15.13
N LYS A 230 -0.33 -2.52 -15.03
CA LYS A 230 -1.44 -1.55 -14.95
C LYS A 230 -1.73 -1.09 -13.54
N TRP A 231 -1.76 -2.02 -12.59
CA TRP A 231 -2.27 -1.78 -11.23
C TRP A 231 -3.48 -0.84 -11.25
N ASP A 232 -4.49 -1.22 -12.04
CA ASP A 232 -5.68 -0.40 -12.29
C ASP A 232 -6.64 -0.46 -11.10
N SER A 233 -6.32 0.29 -10.05
CA SER A 233 -7.14 0.42 -8.85
C SER A 233 -8.50 1.03 -9.16
N ALA A 234 -8.54 2.01 -10.08
CA ALA A 234 -9.77 2.72 -10.44
C ALA A 234 -10.85 1.77 -10.97
N SER A 235 -10.46 0.81 -11.83
CA SER A 235 -11.41 -0.16 -12.38
C SER A 235 -11.84 -1.23 -11.40
N LYS A 236 -11.18 -1.38 -10.25
CA LYS A 236 -11.42 -2.45 -9.28
C LYS A 236 -12.21 -2.02 -8.05
N ILE A 237 -12.22 -0.74 -7.70
CA ILE A 237 -12.92 -0.22 -6.51
C ILE A 237 -14.39 -0.64 -6.48
N HIS A 238 -15.08 -0.59 -7.60
CA HIS A 238 -16.51 -0.95 -7.68
C HIS A 238 -16.80 -2.46 -7.51
N LEU A 239 -15.77 -3.31 -7.63
CA LEU A 239 -15.86 -4.76 -7.40
C LEU A 239 -15.78 -5.12 -5.91
N ILE A 240 -15.29 -4.20 -5.07
CA ILE A 240 -15.26 -4.37 -3.62
C ILE A 240 -16.67 -4.13 -3.07
N PRO A 241 -17.20 -5.00 -2.20
CA PRO A 241 -18.55 -4.85 -1.66
C PRO A 241 -18.75 -3.48 -0.99
N ARG A 242 -19.94 -2.88 -1.16
CA ARG A 242 -20.28 -1.57 -0.55
C ARG A 242 -20.13 -1.57 0.98
N LYS A 243 -20.39 -2.70 1.63
CA LYS A 243 -20.26 -2.86 3.08
C LYS A 243 -18.81 -3.01 3.57
N THR A 244 -17.84 -3.13 2.66
CA THR A 244 -16.41 -3.18 3.02
C THR A 244 -15.90 -1.75 3.16
N PRO A 245 -15.69 -1.25 4.39
CA PRO A 245 -15.22 0.11 4.61
C PRO A 245 -13.76 0.26 4.19
N ILE A 246 -13.42 1.48 3.74
CA ILE A 246 -12.08 1.83 3.29
C ILE A 246 -11.64 3.11 4.00
N LEU A 247 -10.54 3.02 4.75
CA LEU A 247 -9.86 4.18 5.29
C LEU A 247 -8.76 4.61 4.32
N MET A 248 -8.84 5.84 3.83
CA MET A 248 -7.80 6.46 3.01
C MET A 248 -7.00 7.47 3.82
N LEU A 249 -5.67 7.38 3.75
CA LEU A 249 -4.72 8.24 4.47
C LEU A 249 -3.81 8.87 3.42
N SER A 250 -3.86 10.19 3.29
CA SER A 250 -3.18 10.94 2.22
C SER A 250 -2.26 12.01 2.78
N GLY A 251 -1.01 12.01 2.36
CA GLY A 251 -0.11 13.14 2.58
C GLY A 251 -0.38 14.24 1.56
N ALA A 252 -0.68 15.47 2.02
CA ALA A 252 -0.95 16.59 1.11
C ALA A 252 0.30 17.09 0.37
N ARG A 253 1.49 16.71 0.85
CA ARG A 253 2.79 17.02 0.24
C ARG A 253 3.46 15.80 -0.38
N ASP A 254 2.68 14.78 -0.74
CA ASP A 254 3.21 13.58 -1.39
C ASP A 254 3.86 13.97 -2.73
N GLU A 255 5.17 13.75 -2.81
CA GLU A 255 6.00 14.10 -3.96
C GLU A 255 6.04 12.99 -5.02
N VAL A 256 5.50 11.81 -4.71
CA VAL A 256 5.49 10.63 -5.60
C VAL A 256 4.10 10.41 -6.19
N ILE A 257 3.08 10.43 -5.34
CA ILE A 257 1.69 10.22 -5.74
C ILE A 257 0.95 11.56 -5.71
N PRO A 258 0.67 12.17 -6.87
CA PRO A 258 -0.10 13.40 -6.92
C PRO A 258 -1.46 13.25 -6.24
N ARG A 259 -1.87 14.30 -5.56
CA ARG A 259 -3.12 14.37 -4.78
C ARG A 259 -4.35 13.91 -5.56
N GLU A 260 -4.39 14.19 -6.85
CA GLU A 260 -5.50 13.82 -7.74
C GLU A 260 -5.74 12.30 -7.80
N HIS A 261 -4.72 11.48 -7.52
CA HIS A 261 -4.88 10.04 -7.45
C HIS A 261 -5.68 9.60 -6.23
N MET A 262 -5.37 10.16 -5.06
CA MET A 262 -6.08 9.86 -3.82
C MET A 262 -7.51 10.43 -3.86
N GLU A 263 -7.68 11.67 -4.34
CA GLU A 263 -8.99 12.29 -4.51
C GLU A 263 -9.86 11.50 -5.50
N GLY A 264 -9.30 11.10 -6.64
CA GLY A 264 -10.03 10.30 -7.63
C GLY A 264 -10.42 8.91 -7.13
N LEU A 265 -9.58 8.25 -6.31
CA LEU A 265 -9.96 7.00 -5.64
C LEU A 265 -11.08 7.23 -4.64
N TRP A 266 -11.02 8.30 -3.86
CA TRP A 266 -12.07 8.66 -2.91
C TRP A 266 -13.41 8.91 -3.59
N GLU A 267 -13.41 9.61 -4.71
CA GLU A 267 -14.62 9.81 -5.51
C GLU A 267 -15.23 8.46 -5.95
N LEU A 268 -14.42 7.54 -6.43
CA LEU A 268 -14.87 6.20 -6.82
C LEU A 268 -15.40 5.38 -5.63
N ILE A 269 -14.80 5.52 -4.44
CA ILE A 269 -15.27 4.86 -3.22
C ILE A 269 -16.64 5.41 -2.81
N THR A 270 -16.83 6.72 -2.82
CA THR A 270 -18.12 7.35 -2.47
C THR A 270 -19.21 7.00 -3.48
N GLN A 271 -18.90 6.98 -4.77
CA GLN A 271 -19.82 6.53 -5.82
C GLN A 271 -20.23 5.06 -5.63
N ARG A 272 -19.27 4.18 -5.31
CA ARG A 272 -19.53 2.78 -4.97
C ARG A 272 -20.52 2.64 -3.81
N GLU A 273 -20.31 3.41 -2.72
CA GLU A 273 -21.19 3.36 -1.53
C GLU A 273 -22.59 3.90 -1.84
N ALA A 274 -22.70 4.96 -2.64
CA ALA A 274 -23.97 5.48 -3.10
C ALA A 274 -24.71 4.57 -4.09
N GLY A 275 -24.06 3.52 -4.58
CA GLY A 275 -24.64 2.61 -5.55
C GLY A 275 -24.69 3.11 -6.97
N GLN A 276 -23.95 4.13 -7.26
CA GLN A 276 -23.77 4.64 -8.60
C GLN A 276 -22.72 3.80 -9.31
N HIS A 277 -23.10 3.08 -10.36
CA HIS A 277 -22.12 2.44 -11.23
C HIS A 277 -21.48 3.54 -12.08
N ALA A 278 -20.18 3.65 -12.05
CA ALA A 278 -19.44 4.47 -13.00
C ALA A 278 -19.68 3.89 -14.41
N GLY A 279 -20.58 4.48 -15.15
CA GLY A 279 -20.60 4.34 -16.60
C GLY A 279 -19.27 4.86 -17.16
N PRO A 280 -18.84 4.45 -18.39
CA PRO A 280 -17.59 4.91 -18.97
C PRO A 280 -17.55 6.44 -18.96
N SER A 281 -16.67 7.01 -18.14
CA SER A 281 -16.45 8.45 -18.05
C SER A 281 -15.91 8.94 -19.38
N VAL A 282 -16.76 9.63 -20.12
CA VAL A 282 -16.35 10.44 -21.27
C VAL A 282 -15.50 11.60 -20.73
N ASN A 283 -14.26 11.69 -21.18
CA ASN A 283 -13.34 12.77 -20.90
C ASN A 283 -13.99 14.14 -21.16
N THR A 284 -14.40 14.83 -20.11
CA THR A 284 -14.62 16.27 -20.16
C THR A 284 -13.33 16.94 -19.72
N ALA A 285 -12.50 17.29 -20.71
CA ALA A 285 -11.35 18.16 -20.55
C ALA A 285 -11.85 19.55 -20.10
N THR A 286 -11.80 19.82 -18.81
CA THR A 286 -12.00 21.17 -18.29
C THR A 286 -10.69 21.93 -18.42
N THR A 287 -10.61 22.75 -19.47
CA THR A 287 -9.52 23.70 -19.71
C THR A 287 -9.50 24.74 -18.58
N ARG A 288 -8.62 24.56 -17.60
CA ARG A 288 -8.27 25.63 -16.65
C ARG A 288 -6.95 26.27 -17.06
N ARG A 289 -7.06 27.57 -17.30
CA ARG A 289 -6.06 28.54 -17.69
C ARG A 289 -4.84 28.48 -16.74
N ARG A 290 -3.68 28.19 -17.28
CA ARG A 290 -2.38 28.23 -16.61
C ARG A 290 -2.01 29.67 -16.24
N VAL A 291 -1.75 29.92 -14.96
CA VAL A 291 -0.93 31.05 -14.52
C VAL A 291 0.48 30.49 -14.30
N ALA A 292 1.43 31.06 -15.01
CA ALA A 292 2.82 30.64 -14.97
C ALA A 292 3.47 31.09 -13.65
N SER A 293 4.07 30.15 -12.93
CA SER A 293 5.07 30.43 -11.90
C SER A 293 6.38 29.73 -12.28
N THR A 294 7.45 30.49 -12.21
CA THR A 294 8.85 30.17 -12.56
C THR A 294 9.42 29.00 -11.77
N PRO A 295 10.28 28.16 -12.38
CA PRO A 295 10.87 27.02 -11.69
C PRO A 295 12.10 27.45 -10.85
N SER A 296 12.14 27.08 -9.60
CA SER A 296 13.33 27.05 -8.76
C SER A 296 14.04 25.70 -8.90
N ALA A 297 15.37 25.73 -8.96
CA ALA A 297 16.27 24.63 -9.24
C ALA A 297 16.22 23.48 -8.20
N PRO A 298 16.62 22.25 -8.59
CA PRO A 298 16.54 21.10 -7.70
C PRO A 298 17.68 21.10 -6.68
N ALA A 299 17.32 20.97 -5.41
CA ALA A 299 18.25 20.65 -4.34
C ALA A 299 18.50 19.14 -4.29
N ASN A 300 19.76 18.74 -4.31
CA ASN A 300 20.24 17.38 -4.09
C ASN A 300 19.74 16.86 -2.74
N ALA A 301 18.83 15.92 -2.74
CA ALA A 301 18.39 15.21 -1.55
C ALA A 301 19.22 13.95 -1.35
N ALA A 302 20.25 14.04 -0.52
CA ALA A 302 20.81 12.89 0.15
C ALA A 302 19.79 12.38 1.17
N SER A 303 19.37 11.14 1.04
CA SER A 303 18.48 10.46 1.96
C SER A 303 19.15 10.30 3.32
N PRO A 304 18.54 10.75 4.44
CA PRO A 304 19.08 10.45 5.77
C PRO A 304 18.70 9.01 6.15
N ALA A 305 19.72 8.17 6.28
CA ALA A 305 19.61 6.89 6.97
C ALA A 305 19.17 7.13 8.42
N SER A 306 18.15 6.38 8.83
CA SER A 306 17.76 5.97 10.17
C SER A 306 18.19 6.86 11.36
N ARG A 307 17.28 7.67 11.84
CA ARG A 307 17.15 7.94 13.28
C ARG A 307 15.73 7.60 13.71
N VAL A 308 15.56 6.37 14.16
CA VAL A 308 14.39 6.01 14.94
C VAL A 308 14.60 6.58 16.33
N HIS A 309 13.98 7.73 16.62
CA HIS A 309 13.82 8.18 18.00
C HIS A 309 12.61 7.47 18.59
N ASP A 310 12.79 6.98 19.82
CA ASP A 310 11.76 6.47 20.71
C ASP A 310 10.53 7.38 20.66
N VAL A 311 9.42 6.88 20.11
CA VAL A 311 8.15 7.59 20.13
C VAL A 311 7.51 7.32 21.48
N THR A 312 7.92 8.10 22.48
CA THR A 312 7.15 8.23 23.72
C THR A 312 5.89 9.01 23.39
N VAL A 313 4.74 8.38 23.59
CA VAL A 313 3.43 9.05 23.58
C VAL A 313 3.33 9.89 24.85
N GLY A 314 3.79 11.11 24.76
CA GLY A 314 3.67 12.15 25.78
C GLY A 314 3.02 13.39 25.18
N GLU A 315 1.96 13.84 25.85
CA GLU A 315 1.29 15.14 25.78
C GLU A 315 0.60 15.55 24.48
N ALA A 316 -0.65 16.03 24.65
CA ALA A 316 -1.50 16.59 23.61
C ALA A 316 -0.82 17.78 22.90
N ALA A 317 -0.05 17.48 21.87
CA ALA A 317 0.37 18.48 20.90
C ALA A 317 -0.87 18.92 20.10
N GLN A 318 -1.01 20.21 19.88
CA GLN A 318 -2.07 20.84 19.08
C GLN A 318 -2.31 20.04 17.80
N VAL A 319 -3.50 19.43 17.72
CA VAL A 319 -3.95 18.71 16.54
C VAL A 319 -4.04 19.73 15.41
N GLY A 320 -3.11 19.67 14.45
CA GLY A 320 -3.24 20.38 13.18
C GLY A 320 -4.58 20.02 12.55
N GLU A 321 -5.18 20.98 11.87
CA GLU A 321 -6.51 20.84 11.28
C GLU A 321 -6.57 19.62 10.36
N ILE A 322 -7.21 18.53 10.82
CA ILE A 322 -7.47 17.34 10.01
C ILE A 322 -8.60 17.72 9.05
N LYS A 323 -8.29 17.93 7.78
CA LYS A 323 -9.32 18.13 6.77
C LYS A 323 -9.97 16.80 6.43
N LEU A 324 -11.14 16.56 7.02
CA LEU A 324 -12.05 15.53 6.53
C LEU A 324 -12.67 16.01 5.21
N ALA A 325 -12.45 15.29 4.13
CA ALA A 325 -13.28 15.45 2.92
C ALA A 325 -14.74 15.18 3.30
N ALA A 326 -15.69 15.87 2.65
CA ALA A 326 -17.12 15.87 3.00
C ALA A 326 -17.60 14.56 3.65
N TYR A 327 -17.78 14.61 4.96
CA TYR A 327 -18.16 13.45 5.78
C TYR A 327 -19.66 13.18 5.60
N ASP A 328 -20.03 12.03 5.01
CA ASP A 328 -21.38 11.47 5.16
C ASP A 328 -21.38 10.60 6.45
N PRO A 329 -22.12 10.96 7.51
CA PRO A 329 -22.16 10.19 8.75
C PRO A 329 -22.69 8.75 8.58
N ARG A 330 -23.25 8.42 7.42
CA ARG A 330 -23.69 7.07 7.04
C ARG A 330 -22.64 6.27 6.30
N SER A 331 -21.56 6.91 5.83
CA SER A 331 -20.45 6.25 5.16
C SER A 331 -19.59 5.51 6.19
N LEU A 332 -19.30 4.26 5.91
CA LEU A 332 -18.36 3.46 6.68
C LEU A 332 -16.91 3.77 6.30
N SER A 333 -16.68 4.36 5.12
CA SER A 333 -15.35 4.75 4.64
C SER A 333 -14.99 6.16 5.08
N LYS A 334 -13.69 6.43 5.24
CA LYS A 334 -13.16 7.73 5.66
C LYS A 334 -11.97 8.12 4.78
N PHE A 335 -11.83 9.42 4.54
CA PHE A 335 -10.65 10.01 3.90
C PHE A 335 -10.03 11.03 4.85
N VAL A 336 -8.78 10.82 5.23
CA VAL A 336 -8.02 11.69 6.13
C VAL A 336 -6.80 12.21 5.38
N GLU A 337 -6.67 13.53 5.31
CA GLU A 337 -5.53 14.20 4.69
C GLU A 337 -4.64 14.83 5.75
N PHE A 338 -3.33 14.62 5.63
CA PHE A 338 -2.30 15.15 6.52
C PHE A 338 -1.54 16.26 5.81
N GLU A 339 -1.72 17.51 6.25
CA GLU A 339 -1.21 18.71 5.58
C GLU A 339 0.30 18.69 5.32
N ASN A 340 1.06 18.13 6.25
CA ASN A 340 2.53 18.06 6.16
C ASN A 340 3.05 16.68 5.76
N GLY A 341 2.16 15.71 5.48
CA GLY A 341 2.54 14.36 5.10
C GLY A 341 3.15 14.31 3.70
N MET A 342 4.31 13.68 3.59
CA MET A 342 4.99 13.31 2.34
C MET A 342 4.78 11.82 2.07
N HIS A 343 5.30 11.32 0.94
CA HIS A 343 5.06 9.93 0.52
C HIS A 343 5.45 8.88 1.57
N ASN A 344 6.57 9.08 2.25
CA ASN A 344 7.13 8.09 3.18
C ASN A 344 7.02 8.48 4.67
N ASP A 345 6.44 9.65 4.98
CA ASP A 345 6.36 10.14 6.35
C ASP A 345 4.92 10.48 6.81
N THR A 346 3.92 10.18 5.99
CA THR A 346 2.52 10.35 6.36
C THR A 346 2.19 9.56 7.64
N CYS A 347 2.78 8.39 7.82
CA CYS A 347 2.58 7.53 9.00
C CYS A 347 3.12 8.11 10.33
N VAL A 348 3.95 9.16 10.30
CA VAL A 348 4.44 9.84 11.51
C VAL A 348 3.73 11.16 11.78
N GLN A 349 2.76 11.54 10.95
CA GLN A 349 2.00 12.76 11.13
C GLN A 349 1.05 12.65 12.35
N PRO A 350 0.85 13.76 13.09
CA PRO A 350 -0.11 13.80 14.20
C PRO A 350 -1.51 13.34 13.76
N GLY A 351 -2.12 12.44 14.53
CA GLY A 351 -3.46 11.92 14.26
C GLY A 351 -3.51 10.71 13.31
N TYR A 352 -2.43 10.35 12.62
CA TYR A 352 -2.41 9.21 11.68
C TYR A 352 -2.84 7.90 12.38
N TRP A 353 -2.17 7.54 13.45
CA TRP A 353 -2.46 6.31 14.19
C TRP A 353 -3.77 6.37 14.97
N ALA A 354 -4.22 7.58 15.37
CA ALA A 354 -5.53 7.77 15.97
C ALA A 354 -6.66 7.46 14.98
N ALA A 355 -6.54 7.91 13.72
CA ALA A 355 -7.50 7.62 12.67
C ALA A 355 -7.61 6.12 12.39
N ILE A 356 -6.48 5.40 12.32
CA ILE A 356 -6.48 3.94 12.14
C ILE A 356 -7.08 3.23 13.36
N ALA A 357 -6.70 3.64 14.58
CA ALA A 357 -7.20 3.01 15.80
C ALA A 357 -8.72 3.17 15.94
N GLU A 358 -9.25 4.35 15.64
CA GLU A 358 -10.70 4.59 15.59
C GLU A 358 -11.38 3.71 14.55
N PHE A 359 -10.81 3.63 13.33
CA PHE A 359 -11.36 2.82 12.26
C PHE A 359 -11.41 1.33 12.62
N ILE A 360 -10.31 0.77 13.15
CA ILE A 360 -10.24 -0.63 13.58
C ILE A 360 -11.14 -0.88 14.79
N GLY A 361 -11.20 0.05 15.74
CA GLY A 361 -12.09 -0.04 16.92
C GLY A 361 -13.57 -0.12 16.53
N ASN A 362 -14.00 0.66 15.54
CA ASN A 362 -15.37 0.62 15.02
C ASN A 362 -15.69 -0.73 14.36
N LEU A 363 -14.74 -1.31 13.61
CA LEU A 363 -14.89 -2.65 13.01
C LEU A 363 -15.09 -3.73 14.10
N GLN A 364 -14.33 -3.64 15.18
CA GLN A 364 -14.43 -4.59 16.29
C GLN A 364 -15.78 -4.44 17.02
N ALA A 365 -16.22 -3.21 17.29
CA ALA A 365 -17.50 -2.95 17.95
C ALA A 365 -18.70 -3.50 17.15
N GLU A 366 -18.65 -3.45 15.82
CA GLU A 366 -19.69 -4.05 14.96
C GLU A 366 -19.74 -5.58 15.06
N ILE A 367 -18.58 -6.23 15.32
CA ILE A 367 -18.49 -7.69 15.46
C ILE A 367 -19.02 -8.12 16.84
N ASP A 368 -18.66 -7.34 17.86
CA ASP A 368 -19.03 -7.61 19.25
C ASP A 368 -20.51 -7.25 19.55
N ALA A 369 -21.17 -6.49 18.65
CA ALA A 369 -22.58 -6.15 18.78
C ALA A 369 -23.46 -7.42 18.64
N PRO A 370 -24.36 -7.72 19.60
CA PRO A 370 -25.26 -8.85 19.47
C PRO A 370 -26.10 -8.71 18.21
N SER A 371 -26.12 -9.75 17.37
CA SER A 371 -26.99 -9.80 16.20
C SER A 371 -28.43 -9.49 16.63
N GLN A 372 -28.93 -8.33 16.23
CA GLN A 372 -30.36 -8.05 16.39
C GLN A 372 -31.10 -9.02 15.47
N VAL A 373 -31.61 -10.11 16.04
CA VAL A 373 -32.50 -11.09 15.41
C VAL A 373 -33.88 -10.47 15.26
#